data_cc45dc7c907ce84f53c987c3342f8b04
#
_entry.id   cc45dc7c907ce84f53c987c3342f8b04
#
_cell.length_a   1.000
_cell.length_b   1.000
_cell.length_c   1.000
_cell.angle_alpha   90.00
_cell.angle_beta   90.00
_cell.angle_gamma   90.00
#
_symmetry.space_group_name_H-M   'P 1'
#
loop_
_entity.id
_entity.type
_entity.pdbx_description
1 polymer ?
#
loop_
_entity_poly.entity_id
_entity_poly.type
_entity_poly.pdbx_seq_one_letter_code
_entity_poly.pdbx_strand_id
1 'polypeptide(L)'
;MSRAVSQLEHIYNALNADFFAGELPVPIVTVQSKPGTYGHCTTSKVWQRKDTGAYELNIAAEVLNFPIEETLDTMIHEMCHLYCRENGIKEVSRGGKYHNGKFRAIAEAHGLTCVPNGQYGWNTIPGDNLVEYALNKGWNEIDLGRNTFPPAMRIGSTGTAQTNGAGMGAGGRRPSSTRKLVCPKCGQSVRATKEVNIICGDCMERMVETE
;
A
#
# COMPACT_ATOMS: atom_id res chain seq x y z
N MET A 1 -10.77 -2.66 -16.69
CA MET A 1 -9.99 -3.76 -16.09
C MET A 1 -8.69 -4.02 -16.86
N SER A 2 -8.71 -4.37 -18.15
CA SER A 2 -7.48 -4.68 -18.90
C SER A 2 -6.43 -3.58 -18.86
N ARG A 3 -6.81 -2.31 -19.00
CA ARG A 3 -5.87 -1.17 -18.97
C ARG A 3 -5.15 -1.03 -17.62
N ALA A 4 -5.88 -1.13 -16.50
CA ALA A 4 -5.28 -1.05 -15.17
C ALA A 4 -4.36 -2.24 -14.88
N VAL A 5 -4.75 -3.46 -15.28
CA VAL A 5 -3.88 -4.64 -15.14
C VAL A 5 -2.60 -4.48 -15.98
N SER A 6 -2.70 -4.03 -17.23
CA SER A 6 -1.51 -3.76 -18.06
C SER A 6 -0.61 -2.68 -17.47
N GLN A 7 -1.18 -1.66 -16.84
CA GLN A 7 -0.42 -0.63 -16.13
C GLN A 7 0.31 -1.22 -14.91
N LEU A 8 -0.36 -2.05 -14.11
CA LEU A 8 0.25 -2.75 -12.98
C LEU A 8 1.34 -3.73 -13.41
N GLU A 9 1.16 -4.46 -14.51
CA GLU A 9 2.19 -5.32 -15.08
C GLU A 9 3.42 -4.51 -15.53
N HIS A 10 3.20 -3.33 -16.13
CA HIS A 10 4.29 -2.42 -16.50
C HIS A 10 5.03 -1.90 -15.26
N ILE A 11 4.29 -1.50 -14.22
CA ILE A 11 4.85 -1.09 -12.93
C ILE A 11 5.66 -2.22 -12.30
N TYR A 12 5.11 -3.44 -12.25
CA TYR A 12 5.83 -4.60 -11.73
C TYR A 12 7.17 -4.83 -12.43
N ASN A 13 7.18 -4.81 -13.76
CA ASN A 13 8.40 -5.04 -14.53
C ASN A 13 9.46 -3.95 -14.27
N ALA A 14 9.05 -2.69 -14.16
CA ALA A 14 9.96 -1.60 -13.84
C ALA A 14 10.51 -1.71 -12.41
N LEU A 15 9.65 -2.00 -11.43
CA LEU A 15 10.07 -2.23 -10.05
C LEU A 15 11.00 -3.43 -9.92
N ASN A 16 10.73 -4.52 -10.65
CA ASN A 16 11.59 -5.68 -10.67
C ASN A 16 12.99 -5.32 -11.21
N ALA A 17 13.06 -4.60 -12.30
CA ALA A 17 14.33 -4.16 -12.87
C ALA A 17 15.11 -3.23 -11.92
N ASP A 18 14.44 -2.24 -11.34
CA ASP A 18 15.09 -1.15 -10.62
C ASP A 18 15.36 -1.46 -9.13
N PHE A 19 14.53 -2.28 -8.48
CA PHE A 19 14.66 -2.60 -7.05
C PHE A 19 15.11 -4.05 -6.79
N PHE A 20 14.91 -4.98 -7.73
CA PHE A 20 15.24 -6.40 -7.56
C PHE A 20 16.19 -6.94 -8.62
N ALA A 21 16.89 -6.06 -9.34
CA ALA A 21 17.84 -6.43 -10.41
C ALA A 21 17.26 -7.37 -11.50
N GLY A 22 15.95 -7.41 -11.66
CA GLY A 22 15.25 -8.28 -12.61
C GLY A 22 15.18 -9.76 -12.20
N GLU A 23 15.51 -10.08 -10.94
CA GLU A 23 15.64 -11.48 -10.47
C GLU A 23 14.30 -12.17 -10.20
N LEU A 24 13.21 -11.41 -10.02
CA LEU A 24 11.92 -12.00 -9.69
C LEU A 24 11.22 -12.61 -10.90
N PRO A 25 10.56 -13.77 -10.74
CA PRO A 25 9.72 -14.33 -11.78
C PRO A 25 8.50 -13.43 -12.03
N VAL A 26 8.05 -13.38 -13.28
CA VAL A 26 6.87 -12.59 -13.67
C VAL A 26 5.59 -13.30 -13.18
N PRO A 27 4.82 -12.73 -12.26
CA PRO A 27 3.56 -13.30 -11.78
C PRO A 27 2.41 -13.03 -12.76
N ILE A 28 1.27 -13.60 -12.47
CA ILE A 28 -0.01 -13.11 -13.02
C ILE A 28 -0.50 -12.01 -12.09
N VAL A 29 -0.57 -10.79 -12.61
CA VAL A 29 -1.08 -9.64 -11.85
C VAL A 29 -2.60 -9.64 -11.90
N THR A 30 -3.24 -9.57 -10.75
CA THR A 30 -4.70 -9.52 -10.63
C THR A 30 -5.15 -8.32 -9.81
N VAL A 31 -6.39 -7.90 -10.06
CA VAL A 31 -7.07 -6.86 -9.29
C VAL A 31 -8.35 -7.45 -8.73
N GLN A 32 -8.33 -7.74 -7.44
CA GLN A 32 -9.49 -8.31 -6.75
C GLN A 32 -9.73 -7.53 -5.44
N SER A 33 -10.98 -7.38 -5.08
CA SER A 33 -11.36 -6.82 -3.79
C SER A 33 -11.19 -7.86 -2.69
N LYS A 34 -10.40 -7.53 -1.68
CA LYS A 34 -10.25 -8.35 -0.48
C LYS A 34 -10.27 -7.44 0.75
N PRO A 35 -11.39 -7.33 1.45
CA PRO A 35 -11.50 -6.44 2.61
C PRO A 35 -10.40 -6.68 3.63
N GLY A 36 -9.74 -5.58 4.06
CA GLY A 36 -8.69 -5.63 5.07
C GLY A 36 -7.29 -6.02 4.57
N THR A 37 -7.09 -6.15 3.26
CA THR A 37 -5.76 -6.35 2.67
C THR A 37 -5.53 -5.38 1.52
N TYR A 38 -4.31 -4.89 1.34
CA TYR A 38 -3.93 -4.03 0.23
C TYR A 38 -3.45 -4.84 -0.98
N GLY A 39 -2.84 -5.98 -0.72
CA GLY A 39 -2.38 -6.91 -1.74
C GLY A 39 -2.12 -8.30 -1.15
N HIS A 40 -1.74 -9.22 -2.00
CA HIS A 40 -1.15 -10.50 -1.60
C HIS A 40 -0.39 -11.13 -2.75
N CYS A 41 0.66 -11.86 -2.41
CA CYS A 41 1.33 -12.76 -3.32
C CYS A 41 1.11 -14.21 -2.88
N THR A 42 0.73 -15.11 -3.81
CA THR A 42 0.49 -16.52 -3.47
C THR A 42 1.77 -17.21 -3.00
N THR A 43 1.62 -18.16 -2.08
CA THR A 43 2.76 -18.90 -1.50
C THR A 43 3.30 -20.00 -2.41
N SER A 44 2.59 -20.32 -3.48
CA SER A 44 2.97 -21.29 -4.50
C SER A 44 2.51 -20.83 -5.86
N LYS A 45 3.03 -21.42 -6.92
CA LYS A 45 2.61 -21.19 -8.30
C LYS A 45 1.24 -21.81 -8.52
N VAL A 46 0.20 -20.96 -8.45
CA VAL A 46 -1.22 -21.38 -8.54
C VAL A 46 -1.76 -21.32 -9.97
N TRP A 47 -1.10 -20.57 -10.87
CA TRP A 47 -1.46 -20.50 -12.27
C TRP A 47 -0.63 -21.47 -13.10
N GLN A 48 -1.30 -22.24 -13.99
CA GLN A 48 -0.64 -23.10 -14.94
C GLN A 48 -0.51 -22.40 -16.29
N ARG A 49 0.70 -22.30 -16.81
CA ARG A 49 0.99 -21.72 -18.12
C ARG A 49 1.78 -22.73 -18.94
N LYS A 50 1.10 -23.53 -19.75
CA LYS A 50 1.70 -24.69 -20.45
C LYS A 50 2.51 -25.56 -19.46
N ASP A 51 3.82 -25.58 -19.63
CA ASP A 51 4.74 -26.37 -18.81
C ASP A 51 5.31 -25.63 -17.59
N THR A 52 4.93 -24.38 -17.38
CA THR A 52 5.43 -23.53 -16.28
C THR A 52 4.30 -23.02 -15.42
N GLY A 53 4.47 -23.09 -14.09
CA GLY A 53 3.57 -22.43 -13.14
C GLY A 53 3.93 -20.97 -12.92
N ALA A 54 2.94 -20.13 -12.58
CA ALA A 54 3.16 -18.74 -12.20
C ALA A 54 2.51 -18.43 -10.83
N TYR A 55 3.16 -17.53 -10.09
CA TYR A 55 2.58 -16.93 -8.91
C TYR A 55 1.45 -15.96 -9.29
N GLU A 56 0.56 -15.68 -8.36
CA GLU A 56 -0.38 -14.56 -8.45
C GLU A 56 0.10 -13.44 -7.53
N LEU A 57 0.13 -12.23 -8.06
CA LEU A 57 0.29 -11.01 -7.29
C LEU A 57 -0.98 -10.18 -7.46
N ASN A 58 -1.74 -10.07 -6.39
CA ASN A 58 -2.97 -9.30 -6.37
C ASN A 58 -2.76 -7.94 -5.71
N ILE A 59 -3.26 -6.89 -6.36
CA ILE A 59 -3.44 -5.57 -5.75
C ILE A 59 -4.93 -5.37 -5.51
N ALA A 60 -5.30 -4.99 -4.29
CA ALA A 60 -6.69 -4.77 -3.96
C ALA A 60 -7.25 -3.59 -4.76
N ALA A 61 -8.45 -3.76 -5.33
CA ALA A 61 -9.10 -2.73 -6.15
C ALA A 61 -9.27 -1.39 -5.39
N GLU A 62 -9.35 -1.46 -4.09
CA GLU A 62 -9.48 -0.32 -3.18
C GLU A 62 -8.19 0.52 -3.08
N VAL A 63 -7.04 -0.11 -3.23
CA VAL A 63 -5.72 0.58 -3.19
C VAL A 63 -5.52 1.46 -4.42
N LEU A 64 -6.10 1.08 -5.54
CA LEU A 64 -5.96 1.83 -6.79
C LEU A 64 -6.58 3.23 -6.77
N ASN A 65 -7.40 3.55 -5.75
CA ASN A 65 -7.90 4.90 -5.49
C ASN A 65 -6.98 5.76 -4.60
N PHE A 66 -5.89 5.17 -4.12
CA PHE A 66 -4.93 5.89 -3.29
C PHE A 66 -3.87 6.56 -4.17
N PRO A 67 -3.06 7.48 -3.64
CA PRO A 67 -1.91 8.00 -4.35
C PRO A 67 -1.03 6.86 -4.89
N ILE A 68 -0.39 7.08 -6.02
CA ILE A 68 0.35 6.02 -6.74
C ILE A 68 1.44 5.38 -5.87
N GLU A 69 2.07 6.14 -4.98
CA GLU A 69 3.10 5.65 -4.06
C GLU A 69 2.59 4.57 -3.10
N GLU A 70 1.30 4.59 -2.74
CA GLU A 70 0.67 3.53 -1.94
C GLU A 70 0.54 2.22 -2.74
N THR A 71 0.28 2.33 -4.04
CA THR A 71 0.27 1.18 -4.95
C THR A 71 1.69 0.64 -5.14
N LEU A 72 2.69 1.52 -5.26
CA LEU A 72 4.10 1.11 -5.37
C LEU A 72 4.59 0.42 -4.09
N ASP A 73 4.30 1.00 -2.91
CA ASP A 73 4.63 0.39 -1.62
C ASP A 73 4.02 -1.00 -1.50
N THR A 74 2.71 -1.12 -1.77
CA THR A 74 2.00 -2.41 -1.74
C THR A 74 2.63 -3.42 -2.70
N MET A 75 2.96 -3.01 -3.92
CA MET A 75 3.55 -3.90 -4.92
C MET A 75 4.95 -4.36 -4.51
N ILE A 76 5.83 -3.46 -4.07
CA ILE A 76 7.16 -3.82 -3.59
C ILE A 76 7.08 -4.71 -2.34
N HIS A 77 6.12 -4.45 -1.43
CA HIS A 77 5.86 -5.30 -0.28
C HIS A 77 5.58 -6.76 -0.69
N GLU A 78 4.68 -6.96 -1.65
CA GLU A 78 4.36 -8.30 -2.16
C GLU A 78 5.53 -8.91 -2.95
N MET A 79 6.31 -8.08 -3.64
CA MET A 79 7.54 -8.52 -4.32
C MET A 79 8.62 -8.96 -3.30
N CYS A 80 8.72 -8.34 -2.13
CA CYS A 80 9.59 -8.80 -1.05
C CYS A 80 9.20 -10.20 -0.55
N HIS A 81 7.90 -10.51 -0.45
CA HIS A 81 7.44 -11.86 -0.17
C HIS A 81 7.83 -12.85 -1.26
N LEU A 82 7.70 -12.46 -2.52
CA LEU A 82 8.10 -13.29 -3.64
C LEU A 82 9.61 -13.53 -3.64
N TYR A 83 10.41 -12.49 -3.40
CA TYR A 83 11.86 -12.58 -3.25
C TYR A 83 12.26 -13.57 -2.15
N CYS A 84 11.65 -13.44 -0.98
CA CYS A 84 11.92 -14.33 0.14
C CYS A 84 11.60 -15.80 -0.19
N ARG A 85 10.51 -16.07 -0.93
CA ARG A 85 10.16 -17.42 -1.38
C ARG A 85 11.16 -18.00 -2.34
N GLU A 86 11.53 -17.27 -3.36
CA GLU A 86 12.52 -17.73 -4.36
C GLU A 86 13.89 -17.99 -3.73
N ASN A 87 14.22 -17.28 -2.63
CA ASN A 87 15.48 -17.41 -1.90
C ASN A 87 15.37 -18.30 -0.63
N GLY A 88 14.24 -18.94 -0.37
CA GLY A 88 14.07 -19.80 0.82
C GLY A 88 14.14 -19.06 2.16
N ILE A 89 13.87 -17.77 2.19
CA ILE A 89 13.91 -16.93 3.39
C ILE A 89 12.56 -16.99 4.09
N LYS A 90 12.56 -17.34 5.37
CA LYS A 90 11.33 -17.33 6.19
C LYS A 90 11.15 -15.95 6.83
N GLU A 91 10.41 -15.09 6.14
CA GLU A 91 10.17 -13.67 6.47
C GLU A 91 8.93 -13.45 7.33
N VAL A 92 8.04 -14.46 7.41
CA VAL A 92 6.82 -14.40 8.21
C VAL A 92 6.79 -15.47 9.29
N SER A 93 6.01 -15.23 10.35
CA SER A 93 5.75 -16.13 11.47
C SER A 93 4.27 -16.10 11.86
N ARG A 94 3.90 -16.79 12.93
CA ARG A 94 2.52 -16.86 13.44
C ARG A 94 1.50 -17.23 12.35
N GLY A 95 1.81 -18.29 11.57
CA GLY A 95 0.93 -18.74 10.49
C GLY A 95 0.85 -17.78 9.29
N GLY A 96 1.93 -17.06 9.00
CA GLY A 96 2.01 -16.12 7.86
C GLY A 96 1.46 -14.72 8.14
N LYS A 97 1.09 -14.42 9.40
CA LYS A 97 0.46 -13.14 9.76
C LYS A 97 1.39 -12.11 10.35
N TYR A 98 2.64 -12.47 10.65
CA TYR A 98 3.58 -11.60 11.36
C TYR A 98 4.87 -11.46 10.58
N HIS A 99 5.13 -10.26 10.07
CA HIS A 99 6.38 -9.91 9.40
C HIS A 99 7.51 -9.79 10.43
N ASN A 100 8.49 -10.65 10.33
CA ASN A 100 9.61 -10.70 11.28
C ASN A 100 10.76 -9.75 10.87
N GLY A 101 11.88 -9.77 11.61
CA GLY A 101 13.04 -8.93 11.31
C GLY A 101 13.70 -9.22 9.96
N LYS A 102 13.53 -10.42 9.39
CA LYS A 102 14.05 -10.74 8.05
C LYS A 102 13.23 -10.03 6.98
N PHE A 103 11.89 -10.00 7.13
CA PHE A 103 11.04 -9.21 6.25
C PHE A 103 11.47 -7.75 6.25
N ARG A 104 11.62 -7.13 7.44
CA ARG A 104 12.09 -5.76 7.56
C ARG A 104 13.39 -5.52 6.80
N ALA A 105 14.41 -6.36 7.04
CA ALA A 105 15.71 -6.19 6.41
C ALA A 105 15.63 -6.27 4.88
N ILE A 106 14.81 -7.19 4.34
CA ILE A 106 14.58 -7.31 2.89
C ILE A 106 13.81 -6.09 2.37
N ALA A 107 12.72 -5.68 3.02
CA ALA A 107 11.91 -4.55 2.60
C ALA A 107 12.71 -3.24 2.58
N GLU A 108 13.50 -2.97 3.63
CA GLU A 108 14.39 -1.80 3.70
C GLU A 108 15.49 -1.86 2.62
N ALA A 109 16.05 -3.04 2.34
CA ALA A 109 17.05 -3.22 1.27
C ALA A 109 16.47 -2.96 -0.13
N HIS A 110 15.17 -3.16 -0.32
CA HIS A 110 14.45 -2.90 -1.56
C HIS A 110 13.65 -1.58 -1.54
N GLY A 111 14.07 -0.61 -0.72
CA GLY A 111 13.61 0.77 -0.78
C GLY A 111 12.30 1.08 -0.04
N LEU A 112 11.79 0.15 0.78
CA LEU A 112 10.61 0.41 1.60
C LEU A 112 10.97 1.01 2.96
N THR A 113 10.09 1.83 3.49
CA THR A 113 10.16 2.32 4.88
C THR A 113 9.37 1.40 5.78
N CYS A 114 10.03 0.76 6.76
CA CYS A 114 9.38 -0.15 7.70
C CYS A 114 9.03 0.53 9.01
N VAL A 115 7.80 0.32 9.47
CA VAL A 115 7.30 0.79 10.78
C VAL A 115 6.85 -0.39 11.64
N PRO A 116 7.13 -0.37 12.96
CA PRO A 116 6.73 -1.46 13.85
C PRO A 116 5.22 -1.48 14.05
N ASN A 117 4.65 -2.69 14.05
CA ASN A 117 3.25 -2.95 14.38
C ASN A 117 3.16 -4.10 15.39
N GLY A 118 2.58 -3.86 16.56
CA GLY A 118 2.53 -4.84 17.65
C GLY A 118 1.79 -6.13 17.31
N GLN A 119 0.84 -6.07 16.40
CA GLN A 119 0.02 -7.21 15.98
C GLN A 119 0.63 -7.97 14.79
N TYR A 120 1.17 -7.25 13.81
CA TYR A 120 1.61 -7.79 12.52
C TYR A 120 3.13 -7.74 12.30
N GLY A 121 3.89 -7.24 13.28
CA GLY A 121 5.35 -7.15 13.19
C GLY A 121 5.80 -5.87 12.50
N TRP A 122 6.28 -5.99 11.28
CA TRP A 122 6.73 -4.84 10.49
C TRP A 122 5.77 -4.57 9.33
N ASN A 123 5.22 -3.37 9.30
CA ASN A 123 4.45 -2.85 8.17
C ASN A 123 5.34 -1.95 7.33
N THR A 124 4.93 -1.73 6.08
CA THR A 124 5.57 -0.75 5.19
C THR A 124 4.69 0.48 5.04
N ILE A 125 5.32 1.59 4.75
CA ILE A 125 4.67 2.86 4.38
C ILE A 125 5.47 3.47 3.22
N PRO A 126 4.80 4.16 2.28
CA PRO A 126 5.51 4.83 1.20
C PRO A 126 6.44 5.91 1.76
N GLY A 127 7.69 5.88 1.31
CA GLY A 127 8.69 6.90 1.60
C GLY A 127 8.77 7.93 0.47
N ASP A 128 9.47 9.04 0.72
CA ASP A 128 9.69 10.11 -0.28
C ASP A 128 10.36 9.59 -1.56
N ASN A 129 11.19 8.54 -1.44
CA ASN A 129 11.83 7.87 -2.56
C ASN A 129 10.83 7.25 -3.55
N LEU A 130 9.69 6.74 -3.09
CA LEU A 130 8.65 6.20 -3.97
C LEU A 130 7.87 7.31 -4.67
N VAL A 131 7.64 8.43 -3.99
CA VAL A 131 7.05 9.63 -4.60
C VAL A 131 7.96 10.14 -5.72
N GLU A 132 9.24 10.30 -5.44
CA GLU A 132 10.23 10.73 -6.44
C GLU A 132 10.34 9.73 -7.60
N TYR A 133 10.36 8.43 -7.30
CA TYR A 133 10.38 7.39 -8.31
C TYR A 133 9.16 7.45 -9.24
N ALA A 134 7.96 7.62 -8.68
CA ALA A 134 6.74 7.76 -9.46
C ALA A 134 6.78 8.99 -10.39
N LEU A 135 7.24 10.12 -9.87
CA LEU A 135 7.41 11.36 -10.66
C LEU A 135 8.40 11.16 -11.81
N ASN A 136 9.54 10.53 -11.56
CA ASN A 136 10.57 10.26 -12.58
C ASN A 136 10.07 9.31 -13.67
N LYS A 137 9.16 8.39 -13.35
CA LYS A 137 8.52 7.49 -14.33
C LYS A 137 7.30 8.12 -15.02
N GLY A 138 6.85 9.30 -14.57
CA GLY A 138 5.64 9.96 -15.08
C GLY A 138 4.35 9.24 -14.67
N TRP A 139 4.37 8.51 -13.55
CA TRP A 139 3.20 7.80 -13.04
C TRP A 139 2.46 8.69 -12.03
N ASN A 140 1.18 8.93 -12.29
CA ASN A 140 0.36 9.80 -11.45
C ASN A 140 -0.70 9.00 -10.67
N GLU A 141 -1.49 8.20 -11.38
CA GLU A 141 -2.60 7.43 -10.81
C GLU A 141 -2.94 6.23 -11.69
N ILE A 142 -3.68 5.30 -11.13
CA ILE A 142 -4.33 4.23 -11.87
C ILE A 142 -5.80 4.59 -11.95
N ASP A 143 -6.29 4.88 -13.18
CA ASP A 143 -7.69 5.27 -13.44
C ASP A 143 -8.64 4.07 -13.27
N LEU A 144 -8.60 3.46 -12.10
CA LEU A 144 -9.52 2.41 -11.68
C LEU A 144 -9.41 2.22 -10.17
N GLY A 145 -10.53 2.26 -9.47
CA GLY A 145 -10.53 1.97 -8.05
C GLY A 145 -11.92 1.64 -7.51
N ARG A 146 -11.97 1.12 -6.32
CA ARG A 146 -13.21 0.75 -5.63
C ARG A 146 -13.29 1.39 -4.25
N ASN A 147 -14.32 2.19 -4.04
CA ASN A 147 -14.53 2.95 -2.79
C ASN A 147 -15.19 2.10 -1.70
N THR A 148 -14.49 1.11 -1.14
CA THR A 148 -15.05 0.27 -0.08
C THR A 148 -14.31 0.36 1.26
N PHE A 149 -13.13 0.97 1.30
CA PHE A 149 -12.44 1.21 2.57
C PHE A 149 -12.94 2.48 3.25
N PRO A 150 -13.33 2.41 4.53
CA PRO A 150 -13.57 3.61 5.30
C PRO A 150 -12.27 4.42 5.42
N PRO A 151 -12.34 5.77 5.45
CA PRO A 151 -11.16 6.66 5.49
C PRO A 151 -10.16 6.38 6.62
N ALA A 152 -10.57 5.67 7.67
CA ALA A 152 -9.74 5.33 8.82
C ALA A 152 -8.76 4.16 8.57
N MET A 153 -8.87 3.42 7.46
CA MET A 153 -7.97 2.32 7.13
C MET A 153 -6.75 2.72 6.29
N ARG A 154 -6.55 4.01 6.04
CA ARG A 154 -5.46 4.52 5.19
C ARG A 154 -4.09 4.57 5.84
N ILE A 155 -3.87 3.92 6.98
CA ILE A 155 -2.57 3.96 7.67
C ILE A 155 -2.06 2.53 7.88
N GLY A 156 -1.18 2.09 6.96
CA GLY A 156 -0.19 1.03 7.21
C GLY A 156 -0.74 -0.32 7.65
N SER A 157 -1.66 -0.92 6.89
CA SER A 157 -2.11 -2.28 7.20
C SER A 157 -2.04 -3.17 5.96
N THR A 158 -0.83 -3.57 5.62
CA THR A 158 -0.59 -4.75 4.81
C THR A 158 -0.54 -5.96 5.75
N GLY A 159 -1.68 -6.46 6.11
CA GLY A 159 -1.80 -7.65 6.96
C GLY A 159 -3.00 -8.47 6.54
N THR A 160 -2.78 -9.74 6.21
CA THR A 160 -3.84 -10.71 5.96
C THR A 160 -4.74 -10.88 7.19
N ALA A 161 -5.78 -10.06 7.31
CA ALA A 161 -6.82 -10.27 8.30
C ALA A 161 -7.89 -11.19 7.72
N GLN A 162 -7.82 -12.48 8.01
CA GLN A 162 -8.99 -13.33 7.96
C GLN A 162 -9.92 -12.90 9.10
N THR A 163 -10.95 -12.15 8.81
CA THR A 163 -12.08 -11.98 9.74
C THR A 163 -13.19 -12.91 9.32
N ASN A 164 -13.35 -14.01 10.06
CA ASN A 164 -14.62 -14.72 10.14
C ASN A 164 -15.66 -13.76 10.73
N GLY A 165 -16.85 -13.77 10.13
CA GLY A 165 -17.90 -12.83 10.37
C GLY A 165 -18.48 -12.79 11.77
N ALA A 166 -19.39 -11.83 11.92
CA ALA A 166 -20.37 -11.59 12.97
C ALA A 166 -19.86 -10.83 14.20
N GLY A 167 -20.42 -9.65 14.40
CA GLY A 167 -20.35 -8.89 15.65
C GLY A 167 -20.65 -7.41 15.45
N MET A 168 -21.92 -7.02 15.37
CA MET A 168 -22.35 -5.64 15.61
C MET A 168 -21.95 -5.26 17.03
N GLY A 169 -20.99 -4.33 17.16
CA GLY A 169 -20.63 -3.69 18.43
C GLY A 169 -20.50 -2.21 18.19
N ALA A 170 -21.44 -1.41 18.71
CA ALA A 170 -21.36 0.03 18.75
C ALA A 170 -20.13 0.45 19.60
N GLY A 171 -19.02 0.72 18.95
CA GLY A 171 -17.80 1.24 19.57
C GLY A 171 -17.69 2.73 19.32
N GLY A 172 -17.69 3.53 20.41
CA GLY A 172 -17.61 4.97 20.39
C GLY A 172 -16.47 5.51 19.52
N ARG A 173 -16.74 6.57 18.76
CA ARG A 173 -15.76 7.32 17.98
C ARG A 173 -14.59 7.74 18.88
N ARG A 174 -13.41 7.20 18.65
CA ARG A 174 -12.18 7.80 19.17
C ARG A 174 -12.04 9.19 18.56
N PRO A 175 -11.75 10.23 19.34
CA PRO A 175 -11.55 11.56 18.80
C PRO A 175 -10.40 11.51 17.75
N SER A 176 -10.64 12.09 16.59
CA SER A 176 -9.64 12.21 15.53
C SER A 176 -8.46 13.03 16.03
N SER A 177 -7.25 12.50 15.95
CA SER A 177 -6.03 13.27 16.26
C SER A 177 -5.68 14.29 15.16
N THR A 178 -6.51 14.40 14.12
CA THR A 178 -6.29 15.33 13.01
C THR A 178 -7.13 16.59 13.20
N ARG A 179 -6.47 17.74 13.13
CA ARG A 179 -7.09 19.06 13.15
C ARG A 179 -7.52 19.43 11.73
N LYS A 180 -8.71 19.97 11.57
CA LYS A 180 -9.19 20.51 10.30
C LYS A 180 -8.87 22.00 10.25
N LEU A 181 -8.10 22.42 9.29
CA LEU A 181 -7.80 23.82 9.02
C LEU A 181 -8.58 24.27 7.78
N VAL A 182 -9.23 25.40 7.87
CA VAL A 182 -10.08 25.97 6.81
C VAL A 182 -9.62 27.38 6.45
N CYS A 183 -9.57 27.67 5.18
CA CYS A 183 -9.34 29.03 4.72
C CYS A 183 -10.59 29.90 4.98
N PRO A 184 -10.46 30.99 5.73
CA PRO A 184 -11.62 31.82 6.07
C PRO A 184 -12.20 32.56 4.85
N LYS A 185 -11.45 32.66 3.77
CA LYS A 185 -11.87 33.39 2.56
C LYS A 185 -12.53 32.50 1.51
N CYS A 186 -12.00 31.32 1.22
CA CYS A 186 -12.52 30.45 0.17
C CYS A 186 -13.11 29.12 0.66
N GLY A 187 -12.96 28.81 1.94
CA GLY A 187 -13.51 27.58 2.52
C GLY A 187 -12.70 26.31 2.21
N GLN A 188 -11.61 26.39 1.46
CA GLN A 188 -10.71 25.26 1.26
C GLN A 188 -10.23 24.72 2.60
N SER A 189 -10.15 23.38 2.73
CA SER A 189 -9.76 22.74 3.98
C SER A 189 -8.66 21.72 3.80
N VAL A 190 -7.77 21.66 4.78
CA VAL A 190 -6.72 20.65 4.91
C VAL A 190 -6.82 20.01 6.29
N ARG A 191 -6.26 18.80 6.44
CA ARG A 191 -6.15 18.13 7.73
C ARG A 191 -4.68 17.98 8.10
N ALA A 192 -4.33 18.32 9.32
CA ALA A 192 -2.98 18.21 9.85
C ALA A 192 -2.98 17.38 11.16
N THR A 193 -1.97 16.52 11.31
CA THR A 193 -1.75 15.72 12.52
C THR A 193 -0.90 16.45 13.57
N LYS A 194 -0.25 17.54 13.15
CA LYS A 194 0.59 18.39 14.01
C LYS A 194 0.08 19.81 13.96
N GLU A 195 0.49 20.62 14.91
CA GLU A 195 0.26 22.06 14.89
C GLU A 195 1.15 22.68 13.80
N VAL A 196 0.53 23.22 12.77
CA VAL A 196 1.21 23.77 11.59
C VAL A 196 0.55 25.08 11.16
N ASN A 197 1.35 26.00 10.65
CA ASN A 197 0.87 27.22 10.03
C ASN A 197 0.76 26.99 8.52
N ILE A 198 -0.47 26.94 8.01
CA ILE A 198 -0.74 26.74 6.58
C ILE A 198 -1.36 28.01 6.01
N ILE A 199 -0.88 28.41 4.85
CA ILE A 199 -1.42 29.52 4.07
C ILE A 199 -2.15 28.94 2.86
N CYS A 200 -3.37 29.39 2.62
CA CYS A 200 -4.11 29.06 1.41
C CYS A 200 -3.40 29.66 0.19
N GLY A 201 -2.96 28.82 -0.74
CA GLY A 201 -2.23 29.26 -1.92
C GLY A 201 -3.04 30.18 -2.85
N ASP A 202 -4.37 30.00 -2.91
CA ASP A 202 -5.24 30.81 -3.77
C ASP A 202 -5.59 32.17 -3.16
N CYS A 203 -5.72 32.23 -1.83
CA CYS A 203 -6.19 33.44 -1.14
C CYS A 203 -5.09 34.18 -0.38
N MET A 204 -3.93 33.58 -0.21
CA MET A 204 -2.81 34.06 0.61
C MET A 204 -3.23 34.35 2.06
N GLU A 205 -4.27 33.66 2.54
CA GLU A 205 -4.83 33.79 3.89
C GLU A 205 -4.39 32.61 4.76
N ARG A 206 -4.12 32.89 6.05
CA ARG A 206 -3.80 31.86 7.03
C ARG A 206 -5.04 31.01 7.29
N MET A 207 -4.88 29.68 7.18
CA MET A 207 -5.94 28.75 7.53
C MET A 207 -6.15 28.68 9.04
N VAL A 208 -7.39 28.58 9.46
CA VAL A 208 -7.81 28.53 10.88
C VAL A 208 -8.38 27.16 11.22
N GLU A 209 -8.13 26.70 12.44
CA GLU A 209 -8.68 25.45 12.95
C GLU A 209 -10.20 25.60 13.17
N THR A 210 -10.97 24.63 12.70
CA THR A 210 -12.41 24.56 12.96
C THR A 210 -12.69 23.31 13.80
N GLU A 211 -13.47 23.49 14.86
CA GLU A 211 -13.96 22.41 15.73
C GLU A 211 -14.76 21.33 14.97
#